data_c3fda1e4f84b969bfe2b312403332891
#
_entry.id   c3fda1e4f84b969bfe2b312403332891
#
_cell.length_a   1.000
_cell.length_b   1.000
_cell.length_c   1.000
_cell.angle_alpha   90.00
_cell.angle_beta   90.00
_cell.angle_gamma   90.00
#
_symmetry.space_group_name_H-M   'P 1'
#
loop_
_entity.id
_entity.type
_entity.pdbx_description
1 polymer ?
#
loop_
_entity_poly.entity_id
_entity_poly.type
_entity_poly.pdbx_seq_one_letter_code
_entity_poly.pdbx_strand_id
1 'polypeptide(L)'
;KDKKKNIYKNLTFVSKKMKIDLNRLSLMHQTHSNKVIIITKKNKNLKKFNSDALITKLRGIAIGVVTADCVPIILYDIKNQIIASIHAGWKGASSGIIENTVKKLKGFSSKNKIFASVGPCIGKKSYEVDENFYKKFISKSKKNAVYFLKKNKDKKLFNLRKYVNDKLIKLNVKVDHVNHDTFKEKSRFFS
;
A
#
# COMPACT_ATOMS: atom_id res chain seq x y z
N LYS A 1 3.35 14.70 16.39
CA LYS A 1 3.52 15.15 14.97
C LYS A 1 4.93 15.66 14.80
N ASP A 2 5.64 15.18 13.78
CA ASP A 2 6.97 15.70 13.46
C ASP A 2 6.93 17.17 13.08
N LYS A 3 7.99 17.91 13.49
CA LYS A 3 8.16 19.30 13.06
C LYS A 3 8.29 19.36 11.53
N LYS A 4 7.65 20.32 10.88
CA LYS A 4 7.69 20.51 9.40
C LYS A 4 9.13 20.46 8.84
N LYS A 5 10.10 21.05 9.56
CA LYS A 5 11.54 21.05 9.22
C LYS A 5 12.09 19.62 9.10
N ASN A 6 11.73 18.71 10.03
CA ASN A 6 12.18 17.33 10.02
C ASN A 6 11.58 16.54 8.86
N ILE A 7 10.29 16.74 8.60
CA ILE A 7 9.60 16.12 7.45
C ILE A 7 10.31 16.53 6.15
N TYR A 8 10.57 17.82 5.96
CA TYR A 8 11.26 18.32 4.77
C TYR A 8 12.66 17.72 4.63
N LYS A 9 13.44 17.69 5.72
CA LYS A 9 14.79 17.08 5.75
C LYS A 9 14.74 15.59 5.35
N ASN A 10 13.79 14.82 5.90
CA ASN A 10 13.62 13.40 5.59
C ASN A 10 13.25 13.19 4.12
N LEU A 11 12.31 13.97 3.58
CA LEU A 11 11.91 13.88 2.17
C LEU A 11 13.06 14.27 1.23
N THR A 12 13.85 15.28 1.58
CA THR A 12 15.06 15.66 0.84
C THR A 12 16.08 14.54 0.84
N PHE A 13 16.28 13.86 1.98
CA PHE A 13 17.18 12.71 2.06
C PHE A 13 16.69 11.56 1.16
N VAL A 14 15.40 11.22 1.19
CA VAL A 14 14.81 10.18 0.35
C VAL A 14 14.96 10.53 -1.13
N SER A 15 14.63 11.77 -1.54
CA SER A 15 14.73 12.18 -2.94
C SER A 15 16.17 12.11 -3.47
N LYS A 16 17.16 12.52 -2.66
CA LYS A 16 18.59 12.37 -2.98
C LYS A 16 18.99 10.91 -3.17
N LYS A 17 18.54 10.00 -2.28
CA LYS A 17 18.79 8.55 -2.41
C LYS A 17 18.16 7.97 -3.68
N MET A 18 17.02 8.48 -4.10
CA MET A 18 16.35 8.10 -5.37
C MET A 18 16.92 8.82 -6.60
N LYS A 19 17.92 9.69 -6.42
CA LYS A 19 18.54 10.50 -7.51
C LYS A 19 17.50 11.33 -8.29
N ILE A 20 16.57 11.94 -7.57
CA ILE A 20 15.55 12.83 -8.13
C ILE A 20 15.49 14.13 -7.34
N ASP A 21 14.97 15.19 -7.95
CA ASP A 21 14.62 16.41 -7.24
C ASP A 21 13.43 16.20 -6.34
N LEU A 22 13.37 16.89 -5.19
CA LEU A 22 12.26 16.76 -4.24
C LEU A 22 10.89 17.12 -4.86
N ASN A 23 10.84 18.04 -5.81
CA ASN A 23 9.63 18.43 -6.54
C ASN A 23 9.10 17.34 -7.49
N ARG A 24 9.90 16.30 -7.74
CA ARG A 24 9.54 15.12 -8.54
C ARG A 24 9.10 13.93 -7.69
N LEU A 25 9.11 14.07 -6.36
CA LEU A 25 8.58 13.09 -5.41
C LEU A 25 7.11 13.42 -5.12
N SER A 26 6.21 12.57 -5.58
CA SER A 26 4.77 12.69 -5.35
C SER A 26 4.33 11.75 -4.22
N LEU A 27 3.74 12.33 -3.18
CA LEU A 27 3.16 11.60 -2.04
C LEU A 27 1.66 11.84 -1.97
N MET A 28 0.98 11.01 -1.18
CA MET A 28 -0.47 11.06 -0.97
C MET A 28 -0.81 11.65 0.41
N HIS A 29 -1.98 12.28 0.48
CA HIS A 29 -2.71 12.42 1.73
C HIS A 29 -3.61 11.18 1.88
N GLN A 30 -3.13 10.22 2.65
CA GLN A 30 -3.73 8.89 2.81
C GLN A 30 -4.88 8.94 3.81
N THR A 31 -6.04 8.39 3.45
CA THR A 31 -7.26 8.40 4.25
C THR A 31 -7.85 7.00 4.46
N HIS A 32 -7.09 5.96 4.14
CA HIS A 32 -7.53 4.57 4.15
C HIS A 32 -8.72 4.29 3.22
N SER A 33 -8.79 5.03 2.13
CA SER A 33 -9.83 4.93 1.10
C SER A 33 -9.47 3.87 0.03
N ASN A 34 -10.36 3.72 -0.94
CA ASN A 34 -10.09 2.96 -2.17
C ASN A 34 -9.82 3.86 -3.39
N LYS A 35 -9.49 5.13 -3.14
CA LYS A 35 -9.29 6.14 -4.18
C LYS A 35 -7.91 6.01 -4.81
N VAL A 36 -7.88 5.97 -6.15
CA VAL A 36 -6.68 5.86 -6.98
C VAL A 36 -6.58 7.05 -7.91
N ILE A 37 -5.43 7.71 -7.93
CA ILE A 37 -5.16 8.84 -8.84
C ILE A 37 -4.07 8.45 -9.84
N ILE A 38 -4.29 8.82 -11.10
CA ILE A 38 -3.30 8.70 -12.17
C ILE A 38 -2.59 10.04 -12.30
N ILE A 39 -1.26 10.04 -12.14
CA ILE A 39 -0.42 11.21 -12.38
C ILE A 39 -0.12 11.32 -13.87
N THR A 40 -0.46 12.47 -14.43
CA THR A 40 -0.27 12.84 -15.84
C THR A 40 0.52 14.14 -15.94
N LYS A 41 0.86 14.55 -17.15
CA LYS A 41 1.51 15.87 -17.38
C LYS A 41 0.66 17.03 -16.84
N LYS A 42 -0.68 16.91 -16.85
CA LYS A 42 -1.60 17.96 -16.38
C LYS A 42 -1.59 18.16 -14.87
N ASN A 43 -1.41 17.10 -14.08
CA ASN A 43 -1.53 17.14 -12.61
C ASN A 43 -0.24 16.80 -11.86
N LYS A 44 0.88 16.54 -12.53
CA LYS A 44 2.16 16.14 -11.89
C LYS A 44 2.71 17.16 -10.90
N ASN A 45 2.33 18.42 -11.02
CA ASN A 45 2.78 19.51 -10.17
C ASN A 45 1.89 19.73 -8.93
N LEU A 46 0.81 18.96 -8.75
CA LEU A 46 -0.01 19.01 -7.55
C LEU A 46 0.82 18.54 -6.35
N LYS A 47 0.85 19.37 -5.31
CA LYS A 47 1.64 19.09 -4.09
C LYS A 47 1.05 17.98 -3.22
N LYS A 48 -0.26 17.68 -3.36
CA LYS A 48 -0.98 16.66 -2.55
C LYS A 48 -2.06 15.99 -3.36
N PHE A 49 -2.09 14.67 -3.24
CA PHE A 49 -3.13 13.83 -3.83
C PHE A 49 -3.95 13.19 -2.71
N ASN A 50 -5.24 13.52 -2.61
CA ASN A 50 -6.15 12.85 -1.66
C ASN A 50 -6.52 11.47 -2.21
N SER A 51 -5.71 10.47 -1.89
CA SER A 51 -5.86 9.09 -2.36
C SER A 51 -5.04 8.12 -1.53
N ASP A 52 -5.24 6.84 -1.75
CA ASP A 52 -4.44 5.77 -1.15
C ASP A 52 -3.69 4.94 -2.20
N ALA A 53 -3.76 5.34 -3.48
CA ALA A 53 -2.89 4.83 -4.52
C ALA A 53 -2.60 5.90 -5.59
N LEU A 54 -1.37 5.87 -6.11
CA LEU A 54 -0.92 6.67 -7.26
C LEU A 54 -0.45 5.73 -8.37
N ILE A 55 -0.73 6.10 -9.61
CA ILE A 55 -0.26 5.41 -10.82
C ILE A 55 0.40 6.45 -11.72
N THR A 56 1.51 6.10 -12.36
CA THR A 56 2.10 6.96 -13.41
C THR A 56 2.91 6.15 -14.41
N LYS A 57 2.94 6.65 -15.65
CA LYS A 57 3.89 6.24 -16.71
C LYS A 57 4.91 7.33 -17.03
N LEU A 58 4.88 8.43 -16.29
CA LEU A 58 5.81 9.54 -16.52
C LEU A 58 7.20 9.16 -16.01
N ARG A 59 8.22 9.31 -16.84
CA ARG A 59 9.61 9.15 -16.44
C ARG A 59 10.08 10.34 -15.60
N GLY A 60 11.01 10.10 -14.68
CA GLY A 60 11.58 11.12 -13.81
C GLY A 60 10.63 11.59 -12.70
N ILE A 61 9.52 10.88 -12.44
CA ILE A 61 8.61 11.09 -11.32
C ILE A 61 8.72 9.87 -10.39
N ALA A 62 8.98 10.10 -9.11
CA ALA A 62 8.83 9.09 -8.08
C ALA A 62 7.47 9.22 -7.39
N ILE A 63 6.86 8.10 -7.08
CA ILE A 63 5.61 8.02 -6.31
C ILE A 63 5.85 7.19 -5.05
N GLY A 64 5.30 7.62 -3.93
CA GLY A 64 5.53 6.95 -2.66
C GLY A 64 4.32 6.93 -1.74
N VAL A 65 4.38 6.02 -0.78
CA VAL A 65 3.45 5.93 0.36
C VAL A 65 4.25 5.99 1.67
N VAL A 66 3.62 6.49 2.71
CA VAL A 66 4.18 6.47 4.07
C VAL A 66 3.33 5.53 4.90
N THR A 67 3.95 4.55 5.56
CA THR A 67 3.22 3.57 6.36
C THR A 67 3.85 3.41 7.74
N ALA A 68 2.98 3.23 8.74
CA ALA A 68 3.27 2.63 10.02
C ALA A 68 2.24 1.51 10.17
N ASP A 69 2.68 0.25 10.09
CA ASP A 69 1.88 -0.99 10.17
C ASP A 69 1.03 -1.35 8.94
N CYS A 70 0.44 -0.38 8.23
CA CYS A 70 -0.28 -0.66 6.98
C CYS A 70 0.66 -1.22 5.90
N VAL A 71 0.14 -1.99 4.97
CA VAL A 71 0.91 -2.62 3.89
C VAL A 71 1.22 -1.62 2.79
N PRO A 72 2.50 -1.27 2.52
CA PRO A 72 2.89 -0.57 1.31
C PRO A 72 3.04 -1.59 0.17
N ILE A 73 2.53 -1.25 -1.02
CA ILE A 73 2.67 -2.08 -2.21
C ILE A 73 3.19 -1.22 -3.35
N ILE A 74 4.22 -1.70 -4.02
CA ILE A 74 4.67 -1.14 -5.30
C ILE A 74 4.26 -2.10 -6.41
N LEU A 75 3.61 -1.58 -7.45
CA LEU A 75 3.30 -2.34 -8.65
C LEU A 75 4.15 -1.83 -9.82
N TYR A 76 4.56 -2.76 -10.67
CA TYR A 76 5.23 -2.46 -11.92
C TYR A 76 4.67 -3.32 -13.07
N ASP A 77 4.12 -2.66 -14.09
CA ASP A 77 3.79 -3.31 -15.36
C ASP A 77 4.99 -3.17 -16.30
N ILE A 78 5.75 -4.26 -16.43
CA ILE A 78 6.99 -4.27 -17.21
C ILE A 78 6.77 -4.04 -18.70
N LYS A 79 5.62 -4.47 -19.24
CA LYS A 79 5.32 -4.30 -20.66
C LYS A 79 5.00 -2.86 -21.03
N ASN A 80 4.31 -2.17 -20.14
CA ASN A 80 3.82 -0.81 -20.39
C ASN A 80 4.63 0.27 -19.66
N GLN A 81 5.65 -0.14 -18.87
CA GLN A 81 6.50 0.75 -18.05
C GLN A 81 5.68 1.68 -17.14
N ILE A 82 4.66 1.13 -16.49
CA ILE A 82 3.76 1.85 -15.59
C ILE A 82 4.06 1.41 -14.17
N ILE A 83 4.18 2.37 -13.27
CA ILE A 83 4.37 2.11 -11.84
C ILE A 83 3.13 2.54 -11.05
N ALA A 84 2.89 1.86 -9.92
CA ALA A 84 1.91 2.30 -8.93
C ALA A 84 2.46 2.12 -7.53
N SER A 85 2.03 2.98 -6.60
CA SER A 85 2.24 2.85 -5.17
C SER A 85 0.91 2.82 -4.45
N ILE A 86 0.73 1.90 -3.50
CA ILE A 86 -0.55 1.68 -2.80
C ILE A 86 -0.30 1.67 -1.30
N HIS A 87 -1.12 2.40 -0.56
CA HIS A 87 -1.30 2.29 0.87
C HIS A 87 -2.47 1.34 1.16
N ALA A 88 -2.18 0.14 1.62
CA ALA A 88 -3.19 -0.87 1.90
C ALA A 88 -3.31 -1.14 3.41
N GLY A 89 -3.93 -0.21 4.14
CA GLY A 89 -4.49 -0.48 5.46
C GLY A 89 -5.72 -1.38 5.34
N TRP A 90 -6.19 -1.98 6.45
CA TRP A 90 -7.31 -2.92 6.43
C TRP A 90 -8.59 -2.33 5.79
N LYS A 91 -8.89 -1.05 6.06
CA LYS A 91 -10.06 -0.36 5.48
C LYS A 91 -9.92 -0.28 3.95
N GLY A 92 -8.82 0.28 3.46
CA GLY A 92 -8.55 0.42 2.02
C GLY A 92 -8.50 -0.95 1.33
N ALA A 93 -7.79 -1.93 1.91
CA ALA A 93 -7.73 -3.29 1.38
C ALA A 93 -9.10 -3.96 1.31
N SER A 94 -9.96 -3.80 2.35
CA SER A 94 -11.30 -4.38 2.36
C SER A 94 -12.32 -3.64 1.50
N SER A 95 -12.06 -2.37 1.15
CA SER A 95 -12.90 -1.56 0.25
C SER A 95 -12.43 -1.57 -1.20
N GLY A 96 -11.34 -2.29 -1.54
CA GLY A 96 -10.95 -2.55 -2.93
C GLY A 96 -9.87 -1.64 -3.50
N ILE A 97 -8.99 -1.06 -2.67
CA ILE A 97 -7.88 -0.20 -3.17
C ILE A 97 -6.96 -0.96 -4.13
N ILE A 98 -6.71 -2.26 -3.86
CA ILE A 98 -5.84 -3.10 -4.69
C ILE A 98 -6.51 -3.37 -6.03
N GLU A 99 -7.77 -3.81 -5.99
CA GLU A 99 -8.58 -4.10 -7.17
C GLU A 99 -8.73 -2.87 -8.07
N ASN A 100 -9.05 -1.72 -7.49
CA ASN A 100 -9.17 -0.45 -8.21
C ASN A 100 -7.86 -0.03 -8.86
N THR A 101 -6.72 -0.21 -8.16
CA THR A 101 -5.42 0.14 -8.72
C THR A 101 -5.04 -0.77 -9.87
N VAL A 102 -5.17 -2.09 -9.70
CA VAL A 102 -4.86 -3.07 -10.76
C VAL A 102 -5.80 -2.89 -11.96
N LYS A 103 -7.09 -2.66 -11.74
CA LYS A 103 -8.06 -2.36 -12.80
C LYS A 103 -7.65 -1.13 -13.62
N LYS A 104 -7.31 -0.01 -12.95
CA LYS A 104 -6.86 1.21 -13.63
C LYS A 104 -5.53 0.98 -14.37
N LEU A 105 -4.59 0.22 -13.79
CA LEU A 105 -3.32 -0.09 -14.41
C LEU A 105 -3.54 -0.94 -15.67
N LYS A 106 -4.39 -1.97 -15.61
CA LYS A 106 -4.77 -2.79 -16.77
C LYS A 106 -5.51 -1.99 -17.85
N GLY A 107 -6.18 -0.91 -17.51
CA GLY A 107 -6.85 -0.02 -18.46
C GLY A 107 -5.92 0.74 -19.41
N PHE A 108 -4.60 0.76 -19.17
CA PHE A 108 -3.63 1.37 -20.08
C PHE A 108 -3.31 0.50 -21.31
N SER A 109 -3.50 -0.81 -21.22
CA SER A 109 -3.19 -1.76 -22.29
C SER A 109 -3.91 -3.09 -22.06
N SER A 110 -4.25 -3.79 -23.14
CA SER A 110 -4.77 -5.17 -23.09
C SER A 110 -3.68 -6.20 -22.73
N LYS A 111 -2.41 -5.88 -22.97
CA LYS A 111 -1.25 -6.75 -22.70
C LYS A 111 -0.49 -6.24 -21.48
N ASN A 112 -0.73 -6.85 -20.33
CA ASN A 112 -0.07 -6.48 -19.07
C ASN A 112 0.79 -7.63 -18.52
N LYS A 113 1.87 -7.26 -17.82
CA LYS A 113 2.66 -8.20 -16.99
C LYS A 113 3.04 -7.47 -15.71
N ILE A 114 2.21 -7.63 -14.68
CA ILE A 114 2.28 -6.86 -13.44
C ILE A 114 3.01 -7.67 -12.38
N PHE A 115 4.00 -7.02 -11.75
CA PHE A 115 4.71 -7.47 -10.56
C PHE A 115 4.35 -6.57 -9.39
N ALA A 116 4.29 -7.16 -8.20
CA ALA A 116 4.11 -6.46 -6.94
C ALA A 116 5.26 -6.74 -6.00
N SER A 117 5.76 -5.72 -5.33
CA SER A 117 6.57 -5.86 -4.12
C SER A 117 5.74 -5.39 -2.94
N VAL A 118 5.51 -6.30 -1.98
CA VAL A 118 4.78 -6.03 -0.73
C VAL A 118 5.79 -5.74 0.36
N GLY A 119 5.80 -4.50 0.84
CA GLY A 119 6.78 -4.03 1.80
C GLY A 119 6.51 -4.43 3.26
N PRO A 120 7.35 -3.94 4.20
CA PRO A 120 7.20 -4.14 5.63
C PRO A 120 5.83 -3.68 6.14
N CYS A 121 5.22 -4.46 7.02
CA CYS A 121 3.95 -4.13 7.65
C CYS A 121 3.81 -4.89 8.97
N ILE A 122 2.76 -4.60 9.73
CA ILE A 122 2.48 -5.32 10.97
C ILE A 122 2.32 -6.83 10.71
N GLY A 123 3.00 -7.65 11.49
CA GLY A 123 3.04 -9.10 11.33
C GLY A 123 1.77 -9.79 11.82
N LYS A 124 1.53 -11.01 11.32
CA LYS A 124 0.34 -11.82 11.67
C LYS A 124 0.21 -12.15 13.16
N LYS A 125 1.31 -12.13 13.92
CA LYS A 125 1.33 -12.38 15.38
C LYS A 125 1.27 -11.10 16.21
N SER A 126 1.30 -9.94 15.56
CA SER A 126 1.34 -8.62 16.17
C SER A 126 0.05 -7.82 16.00
N TYR A 127 -0.76 -8.14 14.96
CA TYR A 127 -1.98 -7.41 14.66
C TYR A 127 -3.18 -7.98 15.44
N GLU A 128 -3.34 -7.53 16.67
CA GLU A 128 -4.47 -7.88 17.51
C GLU A 128 -5.72 -7.08 17.13
N VAL A 129 -6.86 -7.75 17.06
CA VAL A 129 -8.17 -7.19 16.71
C VAL A 129 -9.26 -7.77 17.59
N ASP A 130 -10.36 -7.03 17.75
CA ASP A 130 -11.53 -7.47 18.50
C ASP A 130 -12.53 -8.27 17.65
N GLU A 131 -13.57 -8.77 18.31
CA GLU A 131 -14.64 -9.55 17.67
C GLU A 131 -15.45 -8.71 16.68
N ASN A 132 -15.63 -7.40 16.91
CA ASN A 132 -16.35 -6.52 16.00
C ASN A 132 -15.59 -6.34 14.69
N PHE A 133 -14.26 -6.23 14.76
CA PHE A 133 -13.41 -6.21 13.57
C PHE A 133 -13.55 -7.51 12.78
N TYR A 134 -13.51 -8.67 13.44
CA TYR A 134 -13.68 -9.97 12.81
C TYR A 134 -15.05 -10.06 12.10
N LYS A 135 -16.14 -9.72 12.80
CA LYS A 135 -17.50 -9.72 12.23
C LYS A 135 -17.61 -8.86 10.96
N LYS A 136 -16.96 -7.69 10.90
CA LYS A 136 -16.92 -6.84 9.70
C LYS A 136 -16.29 -7.52 8.49
N PHE A 137 -15.31 -8.42 8.69
CA PHE A 137 -14.71 -9.17 7.60
C PHE A 137 -15.55 -10.38 7.19
N ILE A 138 -16.14 -11.07 8.17
CA ILE A 138 -16.97 -12.26 7.92
C ILE A 138 -18.29 -11.89 7.25
N SER A 139 -18.88 -10.73 7.59
CA SER A 139 -20.11 -10.25 6.92
C SER A 139 -19.89 -10.00 5.41
N LYS A 140 -18.67 -9.64 4.99
CA LYS A 140 -18.34 -9.51 3.57
C LYS A 140 -18.12 -10.86 2.87
N SER A 141 -17.56 -11.82 3.56
CA SER A 141 -17.39 -13.20 3.09
C SER A 141 -16.94 -14.12 4.21
N LYS A 142 -17.61 -15.25 4.41
CA LYS A 142 -17.22 -16.29 5.39
C LYS A 142 -15.80 -16.82 5.10
N LYS A 143 -15.35 -16.81 3.84
CA LYS A 143 -13.99 -17.22 3.44
C LYS A 143 -12.89 -16.36 4.07
N ASN A 144 -13.20 -15.15 4.55
CA ASN A 144 -12.24 -14.29 5.21
C ASN A 144 -11.74 -14.83 6.56
N ALA A 145 -12.40 -15.86 7.13
CA ALA A 145 -11.96 -16.50 8.37
C ALA A 145 -10.49 -17.00 8.32
N VAL A 146 -9.99 -17.38 7.14
CA VAL A 146 -8.60 -17.86 6.95
C VAL A 146 -7.51 -16.83 7.26
N TYR A 147 -7.87 -15.55 7.37
CA TYR A 147 -6.95 -14.47 7.71
C TYR A 147 -6.87 -14.21 9.21
N PHE A 148 -7.63 -14.96 10.03
CA PHE A 148 -7.70 -14.76 11.48
C PHE A 148 -7.24 -15.99 12.23
N LEU A 149 -6.48 -15.77 13.31
CA LEU A 149 -6.13 -16.78 14.29
C LEU A 149 -6.76 -16.38 15.63
N LYS A 150 -7.31 -17.35 16.36
CA LYS A 150 -7.79 -17.13 17.73
C LYS A 150 -6.60 -16.79 18.62
N LYS A 151 -6.69 -15.72 19.39
CA LYS A 151 -5.70 -15.38 20.43
C LYS A 151 -6.19 -15.76 21.81
N ASN A 152 -7.40 -15.31 22.17
CA ASN A 152 -8.09 -15.66 23.40
C ASN A 152 -9.62 -15.55 23.18
N LYS A 153 -10.41 -15.44 24.26
CA LYS A 153 -11.86 -15.36 24.18
C LYS A 153 -12.36 -14.15 23.40
N ASP A 154 -11.71 -12.99 23.57
CA ASP A 154 -12.21 -11.70 23.07
C ASP A 154 -11.38 -11.14 21.92
N LYS A 155 -10.20 -11.72 21.64
CA LYS A 155 -9.24 -11.22 20.69
C LYS A 155 -8.82 -12.24 19.64
N LYS A 156 -8.58 -11.74 18.44
CA LYS A 156 -8.03 -12.49 17.32
C LYS A 156 -6.77 -11.81 16.78
N LEU A 157 -5.97 -12.53 16.02
CA LEU A 157 -4.82 -12.02 15.30
C LEU A 157 -5.16 -11.97 13.81
N PHE A 158 -5.00 -10.82 13.18
CA PHE A 158 -5.32 -10.61 11.76
C PHE A 158 -4.08 -10.61 10.88
N ASN A 159 -4.08 -11.43 9.83
CA ASN A 159 -3.00 -11.49 8.87
C ASN A 159 -3.28 -10.57 7.67
N LEU A 160 -3.01 -9.26 7.84
CA LEU A 160 -3.21 -8.26 6.81
C LEU A 160 -2.35 -8.53 5.56
N ARG A 161 -1.09 -8.96 5.74
CA ARG A 161 -0.18 -9.29 4.63
C ARG A 161 -0.76 -10.40 3.75
N LYS A 162 -1.23 -11.50 4.37
CA LYS A 162 -1.85 -12.60 3.62
C LYS A 162 -3.12 -12.14 2.90
N TYR A 163 -3.96 -11.33 3.56
CA TYR A 163 -5.17 -10.77 2.96
C TYR A 163 -4.88 -9.96 1.69
N VAL A 164 -3.86 -9.10 1.75
CA VAL A 164 -3.38 -8.30 0.61
C VAL A 164 -2.79 -9.19 -0.49
N ASN A 165 -1.93 -10.14 -0.11
CA ASN A 165 -1.29 -11.08 -1.04
C ASN A 165 -2.32 -11.86 -1.85
N ASP A 166 -3.31 -12.46 -1.19
CA ASP A 166 -4.33 -13.27 -1.84
C ASP A 166 -5.17 -12.45 -2.84
N LYS A 167 -5.40 -11.15 -2.55
CA LYS A 167 -6.04 -10.24 -3.49
C LYS A 167 -5.19 -9.98 -4.73
N LEU A 168 -3.89 -9.76 -4.57
CA LEU A 168 -2.97 -9.55 -5.69
C LEU A 168 -2.89 -10.80 -6.59
N ILE A 169 -2.76 -11.99 -5.99
CA ILE A 169 -2.71 -13.26 -6.72
C ILE A 169 -4.01 -13.49 -7.52
N LYS A 170 -5.19 -13.24 -6.91
CA LYS A 170 -6.48 -13.34 -7.62
C LYS A 170 -6.61 -12.41 -8.82
N LEU A 171 -5.82 -11.33 -8.87
CA LEU A 171 -5.76 -10.39 -9.98
C LEU A 171 -4.69 -10.74 -11.01
N ASN A 172 -4.06 -11.92 -10.90
CA ASN A 172 -2.95 -12.39 -11.73
C ASN A 172 -1.71 -11.48 -11.66
N VAL A 173 -1.42 -10.96 -10.48
CA VAL A 173 -0.20 -10.19 -10.20
C VAL A 173 0.84 -11.13 -9.61
N LYS A 174 2.08 -11.11 -10.12
CA LYS A 174 3.21 -11.81 -9.51
C LYS A 174 3.68 -11.03 -8.29
N VAL A 175 3.80 -11.70 -7.14
CA VAL A 175 4.05 -11.03 -5.85
C VAL A 175 5.37 -11.48 -5.25
N ASP A 176 6.16 -10.50 -4.81
CA ASP A 176 7.32 -10.68 -3.94
C ASP A 176 7.13 -9.93 -2.62
N HIS A 177 7.86 -10.31 -1.58
CA HIS A 177 7.68 -9.80 -0.22
C HIS A 177 8.98 -9.38 0.46
N VAL A 178 8.94 -8.19 1.07
CA VAL A 178 9.94 -7.77 2.05
C VAL A 178 9.39 -8.09 3.45
N ASN A 179 9.80 -9.25 4.00
CA ASN A 179 9.20 -9.86 5.18
C ASN A 179 9.76 -9.29 6.49
N HIS A 180 9.25 -8.12 6.91
CA HIS A 180 9.52 -7.52 8.23
C HIS A 180 8.21 -7.28 8.98
N ASP A 181 8.26 -7.41 10.32
CA ASP A 181 7.17 -7.08 11.23
C ASP A 181 7.46 -5.71 11.86
N THR A 182 6.77 -4.68 11.40
CA THR A 182 7.00 -3.29 11.84
C THR A 182 6.78 -3.11 13.34
N PHE A 183 5.85 -3.85 13.95
CA PHE A 183 5.58 -3.81 15.38
C PHE A 183 6.70 -4.41 16.23
N LYS A 184 7.35 -5.48 15.73
CA LYS A 184 8.43 -6.14 16.46
C LYS A 184 9.77 -5.47 16.28
N GLU A 185 10.05 -4.96 15.08
CA GLU A 185 11.34 -4.39 14.69
C GLU A 185 11.39 -2.88 14.92
N LYS A 186 11.14 -2.46 16.17
CA LYS A 186 11.02 -1.03 16.58
C LYS A 186 12.27 -0.19 16.31
N SER A 187 13.47 -0.81 16.23
CA SER A 187 14.70 -0.11 15.85
C SER A 187 14.76 0.30 14.37
N ARG A 188 13.93 -0.31 13.52
CA ARG A 188 13.90 -0.11 12.06
C ARG A 188 12.64 0.57 11.57
N PHE A 189 11.52 0.40 12.26
CA PHE A 189 10.19 0.86 11.81
C PHE A 189 9.44 1.55 12.94
N PHE A 190 8.56 2.47 12.53
CA PHE A 190 7.52 3.02 13.40
C PHE A 190 6.28 2.10 13.41
N SER A 191 5.68 1.99 14.60
CA SER A 191 4.44 1.24 14.82
C SER A 191 3.57 1.95 15.87
#